data_7ece9ff776a72f567e29357efd67d1d8
#
_entry.id   7ece9ff776a72f567e29357efd67d1d8
#
_cell.length_a   1.000
_cell.length_b   1.000
_cell.length_c   1.000
_cell.angle_alpha   90.00
_cell.angle_beta   90.00
_cell.angle_gamma   90.00
#
_symmetry.space_group_name_H-M   'P 1'
#
loop_
_entity.id
_entity.type
_entity.pdbx_description
1 polymer ?
#
loop_
_entity_poly.entity_id
_entity_poly.type
_entity_poly.pdbx_seq_one_letter_code
_entity_poly.pdbx_strand_id
1 'polypeptide(L)'
;MTPAIKIVIITPVTMDVTFYKPQIDRLCRAGVEVTEISLTVGPATIESRVDEAMAVPGMLAAALQAERAGAHALVISCMSDPGLSALREAVAIPVVGVAQVSMATAATLAHSFGIVTVLGRLTPVLQANAAHCGYERRYVGCRAVEIPVLDVHRRAREVQEGLNRLALELVEQRGAGAVILGCGALMGCAGEIRGFLAERGLAVPVIDPVPATVAFAVSLVEQGLSHSSISYPPCQVKSYKGYELGERQ
;
A
#
# COMPACT_ATOMS: atom_id res chain seq x y z
N MET A 1 18.36 -13.17 22.77
CA MET A 1 17.29 -12.28 22.28
C MET A 1 16.99 -12.71 20.85
N THR A 2 15.76 -13.01 20.53
CA THR A 2 15.35 -13.30 19.13
C THR A 2 15.64 -12.06 18.28
N PRO A 3 16.26 -12.19 17.09
CA PRO A 3 16.52 -11.05 16.23
C PRO A 3 15.20 -10.35 15.87
N ALA A 4 15.23 -9.03 15.72
CA ALA A 4 14.04 -8.27 15.35
C ALA A 4 13.59 -8.63 13.92
N ILE A 5 12.26 -8.72 13.73
CA ILE A 5 11.66 -8.85 12.40
C ILE A 5 11.83 -7.51 11.68
N LYS A 6 12.48 -7.53 10.51
CA LYS A 6 12.73 -6.35 9.70
C LYS A 6 11.76 -6.28 8.53
N ILE A 7 10.87 -5.31 8.54
CA ILE A 7 9.93 -5.02 7.45
C ILE A 7 10.44 -3.80 6.68
N VAL A 8 10.57 -3.92 5.37
CA VAL A 8 10.92 -2.80 4.50
C VAL A 8 9.72 -2.40 3.67
N ILE A 9 9.30 -1.16 3.80
CA ILE A 9 8.27 -0.54 2.97
C ILE A 9 8.96 0.06 1.74
N ILE A 10 8.54 -0.37 0.56
CA ILE A 10 8.97 0.21 -0.71
C ILE A 10 7.87 1.16 -1.17
N THR A 11 8.16 2.45 -1.15
CA THR A 11 7.28 3.47 -1.71
C THR A 11 7.72 3.73 -3.15
N PRO A 12 6.89 3.39 -4.16
CA PRO A 12 7.33 3.25 -5.55
C PRO A 12 7.44 4.59 -6.30
N VAL A 13 8.08 5.58 -5.66
CA VAL A 13 8.26 6.94 -6.17
C VAL A 13 9.65 7.46 -5.83
N THR A 14 10.08 8.51 -6.53
CA THR A 14 11.39 9.17 -6.27
C THR A 14 11.25 10.43 -5.43
N MET A 15 10.02 10.86 -5.10
CA MET A 15 9.80 11.98 -4.19
C MET A 15 10.37 11.68 -2.79
N ASP A 16 10.74 12.72 -2.07
CA ASP A 16 11.12 12.57 -0.66
C ASP A 16 9.93 12.10 0.18
N VAL A 17 10.11 11.00 0.89
CA VAL A 17 9.09 10.40 1.77
C VAL A 17 9.45 10.52 3.25
N THR A 18 10.53 11.22 3.58
CA THR A 18 11.02 11.35 4.97
C THR A 18 10.03 12.02 5.91
N PHE A 19 9.08 12.80 5.38
CA PHE A 19 8.00 13.39 6.16
C PHE A 19 6.99 12.36 6.72
N TYR A 20 6.96 11.12 6.19
CA TYR A 20 6.19 10.01 6.78
C TYR A 20 6.95 9.27 7.90
N LYS A 21 8.23 9.60 8.13
CA LYS A 21 9.03 8.95 9.16
C LYS A 21 8.34 8.86 10.53
N PRO A 22 7.66 9.90 11.05
CA PRO A 22 6.97 9.80 12.33
C PRO A 22 5.84 8.76 12.34
N GLN A 23 5.16 8.54 11.23
CA GLN A 23 4.14 7.50 11.07
C GLN A 23 4.79 6.12 10.99
N ILE A 24 5.89 5.98 10.24
CA ILE A 24 6.67 4.73 10.12
C ILE A 24 7.26 4.34 11.47
N ASP A 25 7.86 5.27 12.21
CA ASP A 25 8.43 5.01 13.53
C ASP A 25 7.40 4.45 14.53
N ARG A 26 6.12 4.85 14.40
CA ARG A 26 5.01 4.31 15.22
C ARG A 26 4.66 2.85 14.89
N LEU A 27 5.08 2.34 13.74
CA LEU A 27 4.91 0.93 13.36
C LEU A 27 5.98 0.03 13.98
N CYS A 28 7.11 0.61 14.42
CA CYS A 28 8.13 -0.09 15.16
C CYS A 28 7.63 -0.45 16.56
N ARG A 29 7.95 -1.66 17.00
CA ARG A 29 7.64 -2.15 18.35
C ARG A 29 8.68 -3.18 18.80
N ALA A 30 8.62 -3.64 20.05
CA ALA A 30 9.53 -4.66 20.55
C ALA A 30 9.58 -5.88 19.62
N GLY A 31 10.75 -6.19 19.10
CA GLY A 31 10.98 -7.30 18.17
C GLY A 31 10.57 -7.02 16.71
N VAL A 32 10.13 -5.79 16.35
CA VAL A 32 9.79 -5.41 14.97
C VAL A 32 10.41 -4.08 14.61
N GLU A 33 11.23 -4.07 13.57
CA GLU A 33 11.80 -2.88 12.94
C GLU A 33 11.08 -2.63 11.62
N VAL A 34 10.69 -1.40 11.36
CA VAL A 34 10.06 -0.98 10.10
C VAL A 34 10.86 0.17 9.51
N THR A 35 11.25 0.03 8.26
CA THR A 35 11.93 1.09 7.50
C THR A 35 11.20 1.35 6.19
N GLU A 36 11.29 2.59 5.69
CA GLU A 36 10.73 2.97 4.40
C GLU A 36 11.85 3.42 3.47
N ILE A 37 11.77 2.98 2.22
CA ILE A 37 12.67 3.40 1.14
C ILE A 37 11.86 3.89 -0.05
N SER A 38 12.28 4.99 -0.66
CA SER A 38 11.82 5.45 -1.97
C SER A 38 12.75 4.97 -3.07
N LEU A 39 12.34 5.11 -4.32
CA LEU A 39 13.13 4.69 -5.47
C LEU A 39 14.22 5.72 -5.78
N THR A 40 15.38 5.24 -6.23
CA THR A 40 16.42 6.10 -6.80
C THR A 40 16.16 6.43 -8.28
N VAL A 41 15.44 5.53 -8.99
CA VAL A 41 15.06 5.67 -10.39
C VAL A 41 13.60 5.25 -10.54
N GLY A 42 12.77 6.12 -11.11
CA GLY A 42 11.35 5.88 -11.29
C GLY A 42 10.57 7.19 -11.42
N PRO A 43 9.24 7.14 -11.32
CA PRO A 43 8.38 8.32 -11.37
C PRO A 43 8.46 9.12 -10.05
N ALA A 44 8.21 10.44 -10.13
CA ALA A 44 8.09 11.28 -8.94
C ALA A 44 6.88 10.89 -8.08
N THR A 45 5.76 10.56 -8.74
CA THR A 45 4.50 10.08 -8.13
C THR A 45 3.87 9.02 -9.02
N ILE A 46 2.91 8.25 -8.51
CA ILE A 46 2.08 7.35 -9.31
C ILE A 46 0.66 7.92 -9.42
N GLU A 47 0.34 8.41 -10.59
CA GLU A 47 -0.96 8.97 -10.95
C GLU A 47 -1.51 8.40 -12.27
N SER A 48 -0.79 7.46 -12.88
CA SER A 48 -1.18 6.81 -14.15
C SER A 48 -0.60 5.39 -14.26
N ARG A 49 -1.12 4.61 -15.25
CA ARG A 49 -0.56 3.30 -15.61
C ARG A 49 0.86 3.38 -16.16
N VAL A 50 1.23 4.50 -16.76
CA VAL A 50 2.60 4.75 -17.24
C VAL A 50 3.53 4.87 -16.04
N ASP A 51 3.13 5.63 -15.00
CA ASP A 51 3.93 5.78 -13.80
C ASP A 51 4.10 4.43 -13.09
N GLU A 52 3.04 3.62 -13.00
CA GLU A 52 3.12 2.24 -12.46
C GLU A 52 4.18 1.42 -13.21
N ALA A 53 4.13 1.41 -14.54
CA ALA A 53 5.06 0.64 -15.37
C ALA A 53 6.52 1.12 -15.18
N MET A 54 6.71 2.44 -15.10
CA MET A 54 8.04 3.05 -14.92
C MET A 54 8.60 2.87 -13.51
N ALA A 55 7.76 2.60 -12.50
CA ALA A 55 8.22 2.33 -11.14
C ALA A 55 8.81 0.91 -10.99
N VAL A 56 8.30 -0.08 -11.74
CA VAL A 56 8.63 -1.50 -11.52
C VAL A 56 10.13 -1.81 -11.58
N PRO A 57 10.93 -1.30 -12.53
CA PRO A 57 12.37 -1.56 -12.55
C PRO A 57 13.08 -1.09 -11.27
N GLY A 58 12.76 0.13 -10.80
CA GLY A 58 13.32 0.67 -9.56
C GLY A 58 12.88 -0.14 -8.33
N MET A 59 11.62 -0.61 -8.32
CA MET A 59 11.11 -1.46 -7.24
C MET A 59 11.81 -2.82 -7.20
N LEU A 60 12.12 -3.43 -8.35
CA LEU A 60 12.88 -4.68 -8.42
C LEU A 60 14.28 -4.50 -7.84
N ALA A 61 14.98 -3.44 -8.20
CA ALA A 61 16.29 -3.13 -7.64
C ALA A 61 16.23 -2.93 -6.12
N ALA A 62 15.24 -2.15 -5.63
CA ALA A 62 15.02 -1.90 -4.21
C ALA A 62 14.69 -3.19 -3.44
N ALA A 63 13.84 -4.05 -4.00
CA ALA A 63 13.46 -5.33 -3.37
C ALA A 63 14.65 -6.28 -3.21
N LEU A 64 15.45 -6.46 -4.26
CA LEU A 64 16.67 -7.27 -4.22
C LEU A 64 17.70 -6.72 -3.22
N GLN A 65 17.85 -5.39 -3.15
CA GLN A 65 18.73 -4.75 -2.19
C GLN A 65 18.23 -4.96 -0.75
N ALA A 66 16.94 -4.78 -0.50
CA ALA A 66 16.34 -4.96 0.82
C ALA A 66 16.48 -6.41 1.32
N GLU A 67 16.23 -7.40 0.46
CA GLU A 67 16.43 -8.82 0.80
C GLU A 67 17.88 -9.11 1.17
N ARG A 68 18.86 -8.64 0.37
CA ARG A 68 20.30 -8.78 0.68
C ARG A 68 20.71 -8.08 1.97
N ALA A 69 20.05 -6.98 2.33
CA ALA A 69 20.24 -6.26 3.59
C ALA A 69 19.58 -6.95 4.80
N GLY A 70 18.95 -8.11 4.58
CA GLY A 70 18.35 -8.91 5.64
C GLY A 70 16.92 -8.49 6.01
N ALA A 71 16.17 -7.91 5.10
CA ALA A 71 14.73 -7.74 5.27
C ALA A 71 14.05 -9.12 5.38
N HIS A 72 13.03 -9.22 6.24
CA HIS A 72 12.24 -10.44 6.41
C HIS A 72 10.94 -10.42 5.59
N ALA A 73 10.42 -9.24 5.26
CA ALA A 73 9.31 -9.06 4.33
C ALA A 73 9.31 -7.66 3.72
N LEU A 74 8.66 -7.52 2.56
CA LEU A 74 8.50 -6.26 1.85
C LEU A 74 7.02 -5.87 1.80
N VAL A 75 6.74 -4.58 1.98
CA VAL A 75 5.42 -3.97 1.82
C VAL A 75 5.48 -2.96 0.68
N ILE A 76 4.57 -3.07 -0.29
CA ILE A 76 4.48 -2.12 -1.41
C ILE A 76 3.47 -1.04 -1.07
N SER A 77 3.95 0.18 -0.80
CA SER A 77 3.14 1.32 -0.35
C SER A 77 2.49 2.07 -1.51
N CYS A 78 1.67 1.37 -2.30
CA CYS A 78 0.87 1.98 -3.37
C CYS A 78 -0.42 1.18 -3.59
N MET A 79 -1.57 1.85 -3.61
CA MET A 79 -2.88 1.20 -3.76
C MET A 79 -3.15 0.62 -5.16
N SER A 80 -2.23 0.77 -6.11
CA SER A 80 -2.25 0.02 -7.37
C SER A 80 -1.50 -1.32 -7.29
N ASP A 81 -0.76 -1.60 -6.22
CA ASP A 81 0.12 -2.77 -6.05
C ASP A 81 1.02 -3.03 -7.28
N PRO A 82 1.76 -2.01 -7.78
CA PRO A 82 2.49 -2.12 -9.03
C PRO A 82 3.59 -3.19 -8.93
N GLY A 83 3.71 -4.02 -9.97
CA GLY A 83 4.77 -5.02 -10.08
C GLY A 83 4.74 -6.14 -9.03
N LEU A 84 3.68 -6.28 -8.23
CA LEU A 84 3.61 -7.21 -7.10
C LEU A 84 4.00 -8.65 -7.48
N SER A 85 3.51 -9.16 -8.61
CA SER A 85 3.86 -10.51 -9.10
C SER A 85 5.33 -10.61 -9.49
N ALA A 86 5.88 -9.60 -10.19
CA ALA A 86 7.28 -9.59 -10.58
C ALA A 86 8.23 -9.53 -9.37
N LEU A 87 7.86 -8.78 -8.34
CA LEU A 87 8.61 -8.73 -7.08
C LEU A 87 8.61 -10.08 -6.37
N ARG A 88 7.47 -10.80 -6.35
CA ARG A 88 7.36 -12.15 -5.78
C ARG A 88 8.21 -13.18 -6.51
N GLU A 89 8.42 -13.02 -7.81
CA GLU A 89 9.36 -13.86 -8.57
C GLU A 89 10.82 -13.47 -8.34
N ALA A 90 11.07 -12.20 -7.96
CA ALA A 90 12.42 -11.66 -7.81
C ALA A 90 13.06 -11.98 -6.46
N VAL A 91 12.30 -12.07 -5.36
CA VAL A 91 12.80 -12.33 -4.01
C VAL A 91 12.14 -13.54 -3.37
N ALA A 92 12.79 -14.15 -2.38
CA ALA A 92 12.27 -15.30 -1.64
C ALA A 92 11.42 -14.90 -0.42
N ILE A 93 11.66 -13.70 0.13
CA ILE A 93 10.92 -13.18 1.29
C ILE A 93 9.51 -12.72 0.89
N PRO A 94 8.52 -12.73 1.81
CA PRO A 94 7.17 -12.29 1.51
C PRO A 94 7.11 -10.87 0.94
N VAL A 95 6.36 -10.67 -0.15
CA VAL A 95 6.05 -9.35 -0.73
C VAL A 95 4.55 -9.12 -0.66
N VAL A 96 4.15 -8.09 0.05
CA VAL A 96 2.74 -7.81 0.38
C VAL A 96 2.31 -6.46 -0.18
N GLY A 97 1.23 -6.47 -0.95
CA GLY A 97 0.64 -5.27 -1.53
C GLY A 97 -0.41 -4.65 -0.60
N VAL A 98 -0.38 -3.32 -0.47
CA VAL A 98 -1.32 -2.61 0.42
C VAL A 98 -2.76 -2.65 -0.07
N ALA A 99 -3.01 -2.69 -1.39
CA ALA A 99 -4.36 -2.82 -1.93
C ALA A 99 -4.95 -4.19 -1.58
N GLN A 100 -4.20 -5.26 -1.82
CA GLN A 100 -4.62 -6.62 -1.55
C GLN A 100 -5.00 -6.82 -0.08
N VAL A 101 -4.13 -6.39 0.85
CA VAL A 101 -4.36 -6.56 2.30
C VAL A 101 -5.50 -5.68 2.78
N SER A 102 -5.57 -4.41 2.34
CA SER A 102 -6.63 -3.51 2.79
C SER A 102 -8.01 -3.98 2.37
N MET A 103 -8.15 -4.50 1.14
CA MET A 103 -9.42 -5.04 0.65
C MET A 103 -9.80 -6.33 1.38
N ALA A 104 -8.84 -7.21 1.67
CA ALA A 104 -9.06 -8.40 2.49
C ALA A 104 -9.51 -8.03 3.91
N THR A 105 -8.84 -7.05 4.52
CA THR A 105 -9.19 -6.52 5.84
C THR A 105 -10.60 -5.95 5.85
N ALA A 106 -10.94 -5.09 4.87
CA ALA A 106 -12.27 -4.53 4.75
C ALA A 106 -13.35 -5.60 4.56
N ALA A 107 -13.07 -6.61 3.70
CA ALA A 107 -13.97 -7.72 3.45
C ALA A 107 -14.18 -8.66 4.67
N THR A 108 -13.22 -8.68 5.59
CA THR A 108 -13.35 -9.39 6.88
C THR A 108 -14.24 -8.63 7.85
N LEU A 109 -14.20 -7.29 7.84
CA LEU A 109 -14.91 -6.44 8.79
C LEU A 109 -16.29 -6.02 8.33
N ALA A 110 -16.57 -6.04 7.01
CA ALA A 110 -17.83 -5.55 6.45
C ALA A 110 -18.22 -6.31 5.18
N HIS A 111 -19.52 -6.28 4.84
CA HIS A 111 -20.04 -6.88 3.61
C HIS A 111 -19.67 -6.07 2.35
N SER A 112 -19.42 -4.76 2.50
CA SER A 112 -19.11 -3.84 1.43
C SER A 112 -18.05 -2.85 1.88
N PHE A 113 -17.28 -2.30 0.93
CA PHE A 113 -16.33 -1.24 1.22
C PHE A 113 -16.23 -0.22 0.08
N GLY A 114 -15.95 1.03 0.46
CA GLY A 114 -15.61 2.10 -0.45
C GLY A 114 -14.17 2.56 -0.27
N ILE A 115 -13.64 3.27 -1.26
CA ILE A 115 -12.28 3.81 -1.24
C ILE A 115 -12.35 5.33 -1.34
N VAL A 116 -11.65 6.05 -0.46
CA VAL A 116 -11.40 7.49 -0.60
C VAL A 116 -9.95 7.72 -1.02
N THR A 117 -9.73 8.51 -2.06
CA THR A 117 -8.40 8.67 -2.67
C THR A 117 -8.11 10.13 -3.04
N VAL A 118 -6.94 10.36 -3.61
CA VAL A 118 -6.46 11.70 -3.98
C VAL A 118 -6.98 12.16 -5.34
N LEU A 119 -6.98 11.29 -6.37
CA LEU A 119 -7.36 11.62 -7.74
C LEU A 119 -8.35 10.61 -8.32
N GLY A 120 -9.45 11.09 -8.89
CA GLY A 120 -10.50 10.27 -9.50
C GLY A 120 -10.02 9.47 -10.71
N ARG A 121 -9.00 9.93 -11.42
CA ARG A 121 -8.38 9.19 -12.53
C ARG A 121 -7.81 7.82 -12.13
N LEU A 122 -7.56 7.58 -10.84
CA LEU A 122 -7.10 6.29 -10.32
C LEU A 122 -8.24 5.29 -10.06
N THR A 123 -9.49 5.73 -10.11
CA THR A 123 -10.66 4.86 -9.88
C THR A 123 -10.65 3.57 -10.72
N PRO A 124 -10.33 3.59 -12.04
CA PRO A 124 -10.28 2.36 -12.83
C PRO A 124 -9.22 1.36 -12.37
N VAL A 125 -8.10 1.86 -11.80
CA VAL A 125 -7.04 1.02 -11.23
C VAL A 125 -7.54 0.33 -9.97
N LEU A 126 -8.15 1.08 -9.06
CA LEU A 126 -8.67 0.57 -7.79
C LEU A 126 -9.80 -0.44 -8.01
N GLN A 127 -10.67 -0.19 -8.99
CA GLN A 127 -11.72 -1.12 -9.39
C GLN A 127 -11.14 -2.42 -9.98
N ALA A 128 -10.12 -2.30 -10.85
CA ALA A 128 -9.45 -3.47 -11.41
C ALA A 128 -8.77 -4.31 -10.32
N ASN A 129 -8.15 -3.67 -9.32
CA ASN A 129 -7.56 -4.36 -8.18
C ASN A 129 -8.62 -5.06 -7.32
N ALA A 130 -9.79 -4.44 -7.10
CA ALA A 130 -10.88 -5.10 -6.39
C ALA A 130 -11.37 -6.35 -7.14
N ALA A 131 -11.46 -6.30 -8.47
CA ALA A 131 -11.81 -7.45 -9.30
C ALA A 131 -10.72 -8.53 -9.26
N HIS A 132 -9.45 -8.13 -9.41
CA HIS A 132 -8.30 -9.05 -9.36
C HIS A 132 -8.19 -9.78 -8.01
N CYS A 133 -8.51 -9.10 -6.91
CA CYS A 133 -8.52 -9.69 -5.57
C CYS A 133 -9.82 -10.48 -5.25
N GLY A 134 -10.79 -10.55 -6.18
CA GLY A 134 -12.06 -11.25 -5.97
C GLY A 134 -13.09 -10.49 -5.12
N TYR A 135 -12.90 -9.18 -4.93
CA TYR A 135 -13.77 -8.34 -4.12
C TYR A 135 -14.68 -7.39 -4.93
N GLU A 136 -14.80 -7.58 -6.24
CA GLU A 136 -15.59 -6.73 -7.13
C GLU A 136 -17.02 -6.49 -6.61
N ARG A 137 -17.70 -7.56 -6.14
CA ARG A 137 -19.08 -7.47 -5.61
C ARG A 137 -19.19 -6.74 -4.26
N ARG A 138 -18.06 -6.54 -3.57
CA ARG A 138 -18.02 -5.86 -2.27
C ARG A 138 -17.56 -4.40 -2.41
N TYR A 139 -16.97 -4.05 -3.55
CA TYR A 139 -16.51 -2.70 -3.84
C TYR A 139 -17.67 -1.83 -4.31
N VAL A 140 -18.07 -0.85 -3.50
CA VAL A 140 -19.21 0.05 -3.81
C VAL A 140 -18.81 1.35 -4.49
N GLY A 141 -17.51 1.55 -4.73
CA GLY A 141 -16.99 2.68 -5.49
C GLY A 141 -15.85 3.43 -4.81
N CYS A 142 -15.36 4.44 -5.52
CA CYS A 142 -14.28 5.32 -5.09
C CYS A 142 -14.75 6.78 -5.13
N ARG A 143 -14.19 7.60 -4.26
CA ARG A 143 -14.30 9.07 -4.25
C ARG A 143 -12.93 9.69 -4.10
N ALA A 144 -12.73 10.83 -4.73
CA ALA A 144 -11.44 11.53 -4.72
C ALA A 144 -11.57 12.97 -4.29
N VAL A 145 -10.57 13.47 -3.59
CA VAL A 145 -10.49 14.89 -3.17
C VAL A 145 -10.01 15.81 -4.30
N GLU A 146 -9.57 15.25 -5.42
CA GLU A 146 -9.01 15.93 -6.60
C GLU A 146 -7.80 16.82 -6.24
N ILE A 147 -6.90 16.27 -5.41
CA ILE A 147 -5.66 16.93 -5.01
C ILE A 147 -4.49 16.06 -5.48
N PRO A 148 -3.54 16.59 -6.28
CA PRO A 148 -2.35 15.87 -6.72
C PRO A 148 -1.52 15.34 -5.54
N VAL A 149 -0.87 14.20 -5.72
CA VAL A 149 -0.09 13.53 -4.64
C VAL A 149 0.95 14.46 -4.03
N LEU A 150 1.67 15.24 -4.84
CA LEU A 150 2.69 16.20 -4.37
C LEU A 150 2.12 17.33 -3.50
N ASP A 151 0.83 17.60 -3.58
CA ASP A 151 0.17 18.68 -2.84
C ASP A 151 -0.51 18.20 -1.54
N VAL A 152 -0.65 16.89 -1.34
CA VAL A 152 -1.36 16.30 -0.19
C VAL A 152 -0.83 16.82 1.13
N HIS A 153 0.47 16.80 1.34
CA HIS A 153 1.07 17.23 2.60
C HIS A 153 0.90 18.75 2.82
N ARG A 154 1.10 19.55 1.78
CA ARG A 154 0.95 21.02 1.84
C ARG A 154 -0.50 21.43 2.09
N ARG A 155 -1.47 20.67 1.60
CA ARG A 155 -2.92 20.92 1.72
C ARG A 155 -3.59 19.95 2.70
N ALA A 156 -2.85 19.49 3.72
CA ALA A 156 -3.27 18.40 4.61
C ALA A 156 -4.66 18.63 5.25
N ARG A 157 -4.96 19.86 5.69
CA ARG A 157 -6.27 20.19 6.26
C ARG A 157 -7.40 20.04 5.24
N GLU A 158 -7.23 20.58 4.05
CA GLU A 158 -8.21 20.48 2.97
C GLU A 158 -8.42 19.03 2.53
N VAL A 159 -7.32 18.25 2.43
CA VAL A 159 -7.38 16.81 2.17
C VAL A 159 -8.23 16.12 3.24
N GLN A 160 -7.95 16.34 4.52
CA GLN A 160 -8.66 15.70 5.62
C GLN A 160 -10.15 16.04 5.64
N GLU A 161 -10.50 17.34 5.51
CA GLU A 161 -11.90 17.78 5.42
C GLU A 161 -12.64 17.17 4.23
N GLY A 162 -11.95 17.07 3.08
CA GLY A 162 -12.45 16.40 1.89
C GLY A 162 -12.68 14.90 2.10
N LEU A 163 -11.70 14.20 2.68
CA LEU A 163 -11.80 12.77 2.98
C LEU A 163 -12.94 12.46 3.94
N ASN A 164 -13.13 13.26 4.98
CA ASN A 164 -14.22 13.12 5.95
C ASN A 164 -15.59 13.17 5.24
N ARG A 165 -15.82 14.18 4.38
CA ARG A 165 -17.04 14.34 3.61
C ARG A 165 -17.27 13.19 2.63
N LEU A 166 -16.23 12.79 1.88
CA LEU A 166 -16.33 11.74 0.89
C LEU A 166 -16.51 10.34 1.50
N ALA A 167 -15.93 10.11 2.67
CA ALA A 167 -16.17 8.89 3.44
C ALA A 167 -17.65 8.81 3.90
N LEU A 168 -18.21 9.91 4.39
CA LEU A 168 -19.63 9.99 4.74
C LEU A 168 -20.52 9.70 3.53
N GLU A 169 -20.22 10.31 2.38
CA GLU A 169 -20.95 10.04 1.13
C GLU A 169 -20.94 8.55 0.74
N LEU A 170 -19.77 7.90 0.82
CA LEU A 170 -19.67 6.46 0.53
C LEU A 170 -20.53 5.62 1.48
N VAL A 171 -20.53 5.96 2.77
CA VAL A 171 -21.32 5.25 3.78
C VAL A 171 -22.82 5.45 3.56
N GLU A 172 -23.28 6.69 3.47
CA GLU A 172 -24.72 7.01 3.42
C GLU A 172 -25.36 6.74 2.06
N GLN A 173 -24.65 7.06 0.97
CA GLN A 173 -25.24 6.99 -0.38
C GLN A 173 -24.90 5.70 -1.12
N ARG A 174 -23.79 5.03 -0.76
CA ARG A 174 -23.32 3.82 -1.44
C ARG A 174 -23.37 2.58 -0.55
N GLY A 175 -23.71 2.74 0.74
CA GLY A 175 -23.79 1.63 1.68
C GLY A 175 -22.43 0.99 2.01
N ALA A 176 -21.35 1.78 2.00
CA ALA A 176 -20.04 1.26 2.39
C ALA A 176 -20.03 0.90 3.87
N GLY A 177 -19.84 -0.37 4.19
CA GLY A 177 -19.69 -0.86 5.57
C GLY A 177 -18.26 -0.70 6.11
N ALA A 178 -17.28 -0.43 5.23
CA ALA A 178 -15.92 -0.07 5.57
C ALA A 178 -15.38 0.96 4.57
N VAL A 179 -14.42 1.77 4.99
CA VAL A 179 -13.73 2.75 4.13
C VAL A 179 -12.24 2.44 4.10
N ILE A 180 -11.61 2.48 2.92
CA ILE A 180 -10.17 2.29 2.73
C ILE A 180 -9.56 3.60 2.22
N LEU A 181 -8.40 3.98 2.75
CA LEU A 181 -7.59 5.07 2.18
C LEU A 181 -6.93 4.58 0.87
N GLY A 182 -7.19 5.26 -0.23
CA GLY A 182 -6.80 4.85 -1.58
C GLY A 182 -5.42 5.35 -2.03
N CYS A 183 -4.59 5.83 -1.11
CA CYS A 183 -3.24 6.33 -1.43
C CYS A 183 -2.33 6.22 -0.21
N GLY A 184 -1.07 5.82 -0.40
CA GLY A 184 -0.05 5.83 0.65
C GLY A 184 0.19 7.24 1.22
N ALA A 185 0.02 8.28 0.40
CA ALA A 185 0.13 9.67 0.85
C ALA A 185 -0.92 10.09 1.89
N LEU A 186 -1.98 9.30 2.09
CA LEU A 186 -3.03 9.54 3.08
C LEU A 186 -2.77 8.82 4.42
N MET A 187 -1.60 8.22 4.61
CA MET A 187 -1.23 7.52 5.84
C MET A 187 -1.40 8.43 7.06
N GLY A 188 -2.16 7.93 8.06
CA GLY A 188 -2.47 8.65 9.28
C GLY A 188 -3.84 9.35 9.30
N CYS A 189 -4.51 9.53 8.14
CA CYS A 189 -5.81 10.20 8.05
C CYS A 189 -6.99 9.35 8.59
N ALA A 190 -6.84 8.03 8.69
CA ALA A 190 -7.94 7.12 9.04
C ALA A 190 -8.56 7.39 10.41
N GLY A 191 -7.76 7.82 11.39
CA GLY A 191 -8.21 8.09 12.74
C GLY A 191 -9.24 9.23 12.82
N GLU A 192 -8.98 10.32 12.12
CA GLU A 192 -9.87 11.49 12.08
C GLU A 192 -11.16 11.19 11.30
N ILE A 193 -11.07 10.47 10.16
CA ILE A 193 -12.26 10.03 9.42
C ILE A 193 -13.15 9.16 10.29
N ARG A 194 -12.57 8.22 11.03
CA ARG A 194 -13.32 7.34 11.95
C ARG A 194 -14.01 8.14 13.06
N GLY A 195 -13.31 9.11 13.66
CA GLY A 195 -13.89 10.03 14.65
C GLY A 195 -15.06 10.83 14.08
N PHE A 196 -14.88 11.43 12.89
CA PHE A 196 -15.88 12.20 12.19
C PHE A 196 -17.17 11.40 11.88
N LEU A 197 -17.03 10.14 11.47
CA LEU A 197 -18.17 9.23 11.25
C LEU A 197 -18.84 8.83 12.57
N ALA A 198 -18.06 8.54 13.60
CA ALA A 198 -18.57 8.16 14.93
C ALA A 198 -19.41 9.27 15.57
N GLU A 199 -19.02 10.54 15.44
CA GLU A 199 -19.80 11.71 15.89
C GLU A 199 -21.19 11.79 15.24
N ARG A 200 -21.39 11.10 14.11
CA ARG A 200 -22.68 11.01 13.38
C ARG A 200 -23.41 9.67 13.62
N GLY A 201 -22.97 8.91 14.64
CA GLY A 201 -23.54 7.62 14.96
C GLY A 201 -23.17 6.48 14.01
N LEU A 202 -22.16 6.69 13.16
CA LEU A 202 -21.72 5.72 12.16
C LEU A 202 -20.43 5.02 12.62
N ALA A 203 -20.56 3.84 13.21
CA ALA A 203 -19.43 3.01 13.65
C ALA A 203 -18.85 2.20 12.47
N VAL A 204 -18.17 2.88 11.55
CA VAL A 204 -17.61 2.28 10.33
C VAL A 204 -16.09 2.15 10.46
N PRO A 205 -15.48 0.96 10.22
CA PRO A 205 -14.06 0.80 10.18
C PRO A 205 -13.45 1.60 9.01
N VAL A 206 -12.36 2.32 9.30
CA VAL A 206 -11.57 3.04 8.31
C VAL A 206 -10.17 2.44 8.31
N ILE A 207 -9.78 1.86 7.18
CA ILE A 207 -8.53 1.13 7.03
C ILE A 207 -7.45 2.07 6.48
N ASP A 208 -6.37 2.20 7.24
CA ASP A 208 -5.12 2.78 6.75
C ASP A 208 -4.27 1.64 6.17
N PRO A 209 -3.98 1.67 4.86
CA PRO A 209 -3.37 0.54 4.16
C PRO A 209 -2.00 0.13 4.68
N VAL A 210 -1.12 1.11 4.94
CA VAL A 210 0.28 0.81 5.30
C VAL A 210 0.38 0.14 6.66
N PRO A 211 -0.20 0.68 7.76
CA PRO A 211 -0.19 0.01 9.06
C PRO A 211 -0.83 -1.38 9.04
N ALA A 212 -1.96 -1.54 8.34
CA ALA A 212 -2.63 -2.83 8.22
C ALA A 212 -1.74 -3.87 7.51
N THR A 213 -1.05 -3.46 6.45
CA THR A 213 -0.19 -4.35 5.67
C THR A 213 1.10 -4.69 6.40
N VAL A 214 1.70 -3.76 7.15
CA VAL A 214 2.86 -4.04 8.00
C VAL A 214 2.51 -5.09 9.06
N ALA A 215 1.36 -4.95 9.73
CA ALA A 215 0.91 -5.94 10.72
C ALA A 215 0.70 -7.32 10.09
N PHE A 216 0.13 -7.38 8.89
CA PHE A 216 -0.05 -8.62 8.12
C PHE A 216 1.30 -9.23 7.71
N ALA A 217 2.24 -8.42 7.21
CA ALA A 217 3.58 -8.89 6.84
C ALA A 217 4.34 -9.49 8.03
N VAL A 218 4.26 -8.86 9.21
CA VAL A 218 4.83 -9.41 10.46
C VAL A 218 4.22 -10.77 10.76
N SER A 219 2.90 -10.91 10.66
CA SER A 219 2.21 -12.20 10.90
C SER A 219 2.67 -13.30 9.94
N LEU A 220 2.94 -13.00 8.67
CA LEU A 220 3.50 -13.98 7.73
C LEU A 220 4.89 -14.44 8.15
N VAL A 221 5.76 -13.51 8.54
CA VAL A 221 7.12 -13.81 9.00
C VAL A 221 7.10 -14.67 10.26
N GLU A 222 6.28 -14.32 11.26
CA GLU A 222 6.13 -15.09 12.50
C GLU A 222 5.66 -16.52 12.28
N GLN A 223 4.85 -16.75 11.22
CA GLN A 223 4.37 -18.07 10.84
C GLN A 223 5.30 -18.80 9.87
N GLY A 224 6.42 -18.21 9.45
CA GLY A 224 7.32 -18.78 8.44
C GLY A 224 6.68 -18.91 7.05
N LEU A 225 5.71 -18.07 6.71
CA LEU A 225 4.98 -18.10 5.45
C LEU A 225 5.58 -17.11 4.43
N SER A 226 5.69 -17.57 3.18
CA SER A 226 6.03 -16.75 2.02
C SER A 226 5.12 -17.10 0.84
N HIS A 227 5.30 -16.41 -0.29
CA HIS A 227 4.55 -16.71 -1.50
C HIS A 227 4.94 -18.08 -2.10
N SER A 228 4.00 -18.70 -2.82
CA SER A 228 4.19 -20.01 -3.44
C SER A 228 5.17 -19.94 -4.61
N SER A 229 6.23 -20.76 -4.60
CA SER A 229 7.15 -20.90 -5.73
C SER A 229 6.52 -21.57 -6.97
N ILE A 230 5.35 -22.19 -6.82
CA ILE A 230 4.57 -22.72 -7.96
C ILE A 230 3.81 -21.58 -8.65
N SER A 231 3.22 -20.65 -7.86
CA SER A 231 2.47 -19.49 -8.39
C SER A 231 3.39 -18.36 -8.86
N TYR A 232 4.54 -18.22 -8.21
CA TYR A 232 5.57 -17.20 -8.46
C TYR A 232 6.93 -17.90 -8.58
N PRO A 233 7.19 -18.61 -9.70
CA PRO A 233 8.45 -19.30 -9.89
C PRO A 233 9.59 -18.29 -9.91
N PRO A 234 10.71 -18.59 -9.22
CA PRO A 234 11.85 -17.68 -9.21
C PRO A 234 12.33 -17.36 -10.63
N CYS A 235 12.48 -16.06 -10.93
CA CYS A 235 12.93 -15.65 -12.25
C CYS A 235 14.37 -16.15 -12.52
N GLN A 236 14.64 -16.56 -13.77
CA GLN A 236 16.00 -16.94 -14.18
C GLN A 236 16.92 -15.70 -14.19
N VAL A 237 18.13 -15.89 -13.68
CA VAL A 237 19.17 -14.84 -13.73
C VAL A 237 19.55 -14.60 -15.19
N LYS A 238 19.34 -13.39 -15.65
CA LYS A 238 19.74 -12.92 -17.00
C LYS A 238 20.09 -11.42 -16.95
N SER A 239 20.87 -10.96 -17.90
CA SER A 239 21.19 -9.55 -18.03
C SER A 239 20.00 -8.79 -18.64
N TYR A 240 19.74 -7.60 -18.12
CA TYR A 240 18.75 -6.66 -18.64
C TYR A 240 19.47 -5.42 -19.13
N LYS A 241 19.63 -5.27 -20.46
CA LYS A 241 20.33 -4.12 -21.03
C LYS A 241 19.66 -2.81 -20.63
N GLY A 242 20.43 -1.91 -19.98
CA GLY A 242 19.92 -0.63 -19.50
C GLY A 242 19.31 -0.65 -18.10
N TYR A 243 19.32 -1.82 -17.42
CA TYR A 243 18.86 -1.94 -16.03
C TYR A 243 19.92 -2.63 -15.17
N GLU A 244 20.26 -2.03 -14.04
CA GLU A 244 21.15 -2.62 -13.05
C GLU A 244 20.29 -3.21 -11.91
N LEU A 245 19.80 -4.44 -12.08
CA LEU A 245 19.01 -5.12 -11.06
C LEU A 245 19.85 -5.79 -9.97
N GLY A 246 21.18 -5.79 -10.11
CA GLY A 246 22.06 -6.55 -9.22
C GLY A 246 21.97 -8.06 -9.45
N GLU A 247 23.04 -8.79 -9.10
CA GLU A 247 23.04 -10.25 -9.19
C GLU A 247 22.25 -10.85 -8.01
N ARG A 248 21.43 -11.87 -8.29
CA ARG A 248 20.89 -12.78 -7.27
C ARG A 248 22.04 -13.67 -6.79
N GLN A 249 22.30 -13.73 -5.49
CA GLN A 249 23.18 -14.74 -4.90
C GLN A 249 22.46 -16.08 -4.81
#